data_db5282b23f48cd03bf5b971db05e8f52
#
_entry.id   db5282b23f48cd03bf5b971db05e8f52
#
_cell.length_a   1.000
_cell.length_b   1.000
_cell.length_c   1.000
_cell.angle_alpha   90.00
_cell.angle_beta   90.00
_cell.angle_gamma   90.00
#
_symmetry.space_group_name_H-M   'P 1'
#
loop_
_entity.id
_entity.type
_entity.pdbx_description
1 polymer ?
#
loop_
_entity_poly.entity_id
_entity_poly.type
_entity_poly.pdbx_seq_one_letter_code
_entity_poly.pdbx_strand_id
1 'polypeptide(L)'
;MTALFDMDGTLFAGDSQLRFCRWVLHRHGWRRLYLAAVAPCGVLRGLRIFNTELMKRAFLAYAWHMPAKQLEQHCREFVQQEILPALYPPVLEKLRAHQAAGDTTVLCSASPDWWTRHVGAALGFTHTIGTPTEPFESVPFMPRIPAPGNNKGANKLVRLAELGITHADIGYTDSAADLPMLSICSRAVLVNPKPAFAAQVPGAEVLTPPKNLPTAFALRCVLGL
;
A
#
# COMPACT_ATOMS: atom_id res chain seq x y z
N MET A 1 5.85 0.45 -23.44
CA MET A 1 6.21 1.41 -22.38
C MET A 1 6.10 0.73 -21.02
N THR A 2 6.75 1.29 -19.98
CA THR A 2 6.63 0.80 -18.58
C THR A 2 5.95 1.86 -17.75
N ALA A 3 4.84 1.51 -17.09
CA ALA A 3 4.06 2.38 -16.21
C ALA A 3 4.07 1.85 -14.77
N LEU A 4 4.56 2.67 -13.84
CA LEU A 4 4.64 2.35 -12.42
C LEU A 4 3.48 3.01 -11.68
N PHE A 5 2.81 2.25 -10.82
CA PHE A 5 1.70 2.76 -10.00
C PHE A 5 1.96 2.48 -8.53
N ASP A 6 1.88 3.50 -7.71
CA ASP A 6 1.67 3.30 -6.27
C ASP A 6 0.21 2.90 -6.01
N MET A 7 -0.10 2.42 -4.81
CA MET A 7 -1.43 1.90 -4.47
C MET A 7 -2.22 2.86 -3.58
N ASP A 8 -1.74 3.06 -2.36
CA ASP A 8 -2.45 3.77 -1.31
C ASP A 8 -2.45 5.28 -1.57
N GLY A 9 -3.63 5.91 -1.64
CA GLY A 9 -3.76 7.33 -2.04
C GLY A 9 -3.71 7.55 -3.55
N THR A 10 -3.20 6.59 -4.33
CA THR A 10 -3.00 6.67 -5.77
C THR A 10 -4.10 5.95 -6.55
N LEU A 11 -4.33 4.65 -6.32
CA LEU A 11 -5.42 3.91 -6.97
C LEU A 11 -6.77 4.19 -6.31
N PHE A 12 -6.78 4.47 -5.02
CA PHE A 12 -7.98 4.78 -4.22
C PHE A 12 -7.61 5.69 -3.04
N ALA A 13 -8.62 6.30 -2.40
CA ALA A 13 -8.40 7.17 -1.25
C ALA A 13 -7.99 6.39 0.01
N GLY A 14 -6.96 6.86 0.70
CA GLY A 14 -6.56 6.37 2.04
C GLY A 14 -5.57 5.22 2.03
N ASP A 15 -5.43 4.59 3.19
CA ASP A 15 -4.41 3.60 3.52
C ASP A 15 -5.06 2.21 3.63
N SER A 16 -4.63 1.26 2.79
CA SER A 16 -5.16 -0.10 2.75
C SER A 16 -4.82 -0.89 4.01
N GLN A 17 -3.71 -0.61 4.69
CA GLN A 17 -3.33 -1.29 5.91
C GLN A 17 -4.29 -0.96 7.06
N LEU A 18 -4.72 0.30 7.17
CA LEU A 18 -5.73 0.71 8.14
C LEU A 18 -7.11 0.11 7.80
N ARG A 19 -7.47 0.11 6.51
CA ARG A 19 -8.74 -0.50 6.05
C ARG A 19 -8.76 -1.99 6.33
N PHE A 20 -7.67 -2.73 6.05
CA PHE A 20 -7.60 -4.16 6.30
C PHE A 20 -7.61 -4.48 7.80
N CYS A 21 -6.90 -3.70 8.62
CA CYS A 21 -7.00 -3.81 10.08
C CYS A 21 -8.47 -3.70 10.54
N ARG A 22 -9.19 -2.66 10.09
CA ARG A 22 -10.62 -2.50 10.39
C ARG A 22 -11.45 -3.68 9.91
N TRP A 23 -11.20 -4.16 8.68
CA TRP A 23 -11.87 -5.33 8.11
C TRP A 23 -11.76 -6.55 9.00
N VAL A 24 -10.57 -6.86 9.51
CA VAL A 24 -10.32 -7.98 10.41
C VAL A 24 -10.99 -7.76 11.77
N LEU A 25 -10.88 -6.55 12.34
CA LEU A 25 -11.45 -6.22 13.64
C LEU A 25 -12.98 -6.20 13.65
N HIS A 26 -13.63 -5.89 12.53
CA HIS A 26 -15.09 -6.02 12.40
C HIS A 26 -15.53 -7.47 12.49
N ARG A 27 -14.77 -8.39 11.90
CA ARG A 27 -15.09 -9.83 11.91
C ARG A 27 -14.66 -10.54 13.17
N HIS A 28 -13.60 -10.05 13.81
CA HIS A 28 -12.95 -10.65 14.97
C HIS A 28 -12.66 -9.57 16.03
N GLY A 29 -13.70 -9.01 16.62
CA GLY A 29 -13.61 -7.87 17.54
C GLY A 29 -12.66 -8.07 18.73
N TRP A 30 -12.54 -9.31 19.23
CA TRP A 30 -11.62 -9.67 20.31
C TRP A 30 -10.13 -9.41 19.96
N ARG A 31 -9.76 -9.36 18.67
CA ARG A 31 -8.40 -9.05 18.20
C ARG A 31 -7.95 -7.60 18.52
N ARG A 32 -8.85 -6.74 18.96
CA ARG A 32 -8.50 -5.41 19.51
C ARG A 32 -7.55 -5.53 20.69
N LEU A 33 -7.60 -6.64 21.45
CA LEU A 33 -6.65 -6.91 22.53
C LEU A 33 -5.19 -7.00 22.03
N TYR A 34 -4.99 -7.51 20.81
CA TYR A 34 -3.64 -7.58 20.22
C TYR A 34 -3.11 -6.19 19.84
N LEU A 35 -3.99 -5.30 19.37
CA LEU A 35 -3.61 -3.90 19.14
C LEU A 35 -3.30 -3.18 20.45
N ALA A 36 -4.05 -3.43 21.51
CA ALA A 36 -3.76 -2.88 22.82
C ALA A 36 -2.38 -3.33 23.33
N ALA A 37 -1.99 -4.58 23.08
CA ALA A 37 -0.67 -5.10 23.44
C ALA A 37 0.49 -4.39 22.71
N VAL A 38 0.24 -3.84 21.51
CA VAL A 38 1.27 -3.09 20.76
C VAL A 38 1.16 -1.58 20.91
N ALA A 39 0.17 -1.07 21.65
CA ALA A 39 0.02 0.38 21.91
C ALA A 39 1.29 1.04 22.50
N PRO A 40 2.06 0.40 23.43
CA PRO A 40 3.31 0.95 23.90
C PRO A 40 4.35 1.17 22.78
N CYS A 41 4.31 0.39 21.70
CA CYS A 41 5.19 0.58 20.54
C CYS A 41 4.98 1.96 19.88
N GLY A 42 3.77 2.50 19.93
CA GLY A 42 3.46 3.85 19.45
C GLY A 42 4.19 4.93 20.27
N VAL A 43 4.24 4.78 21.58
CA VAL A 43 4.98 5.67 22.48
C VAL A 43 6.47 5.56 22.18
N LEU A 44 7.02 4.34 22.06
CA LEU A 44 8.42 4.10 21.73
C LEU A 44 8.80 4.67 20.36
N ARG A 45 7.86 4.66 19.41
CA ARG A 45 8.04 5.35 18.12
C ARG A 45 8.12 6.86 18.27
N GLY A 46 7.26 7.45 19.11
CA GLY A 46 7.32 8.89 19.46
C GLY A 46 8.65 9.28 20.08
N LEU A 47 9.23 8.41 20.90
CA LEU A 47 10.55 8.56 21.51
C LEU A 47 11.71 8.22 20.54
N ARG A 48 11.44 7.93 19.27
CA ARG A 48 12.43 7.54 18.23
C ARG A 48 13.21 6.25 18.53
N ILE A 49 12.75 5.43 19.47
CA ILE A 49 13.35 4.13 19.79
C ILE A 49 12.98 3.09 18.74
N PHE A 50 11.73 3.14 18.24
CA PHE A 50 11.26 2.25 17.17
C PHE A 50 11.35 2.93 15.82
N ASN A 51 11.92 2.21 14.83
CA ASN A 51 11.90 2.63 13.43
C ASN A 51 10.55 2.33 12.78
N THR A 52 10.34 2.86 11.57
CA THR A 52 9.07 2.72 10.82
C THR A 52 8.74 1.26 10.48
N GLU A 53 9.77 0.43 10.22
CA GLU A 53 9.57 -0.97 9.88
C GLU A 53 9.08 -1.77 11.09
N LEU A 54 9.71 -1.56 12.25
CA LEU A 54 9.30 -2.24 13.48
C LEU A 54 7.87 -1.87 13.87
N MET A 55 7.50 -0.59 13.70
CA MET A 55 6.12 -0.13 13.89
C MET A 55 5.14 -0.82 12.94
N LYS A 56 5.52 -0.97 11.67
CA LYS A 56 4.68 -1.68 10.70
C LYS A 56 4.47 -3.13 11.09
N ARG A 57 5.55 -3.82 11.49
CA ARG A 57 5.49 -5.21 11.97
C ARG A 57 4.62 -5.35 13.22
N ALA A 58 4.79 -4.45 14.19
CA ALA A 58 3.97 -4.41 15.40
C ALA A 58 2.49 -4.15 15.08
N PHE A 59 2.21 -3.25 14.14
CA PHE A 59 0.83 -2.95 13.73
C PHE A 59 0.13 -4.16 13.11
N LEU A 60 0.85 -5.08 12.44
CA LEU A 60 0.27 -6.30 11.88
C LEU A 60 -0.14 -7.34 12.94
N ALA A 61 0.14 -7.09 14.23
CA ALA A 61 -0.24 -7.99 15.33
C ALA A 61 -1.76 -8.23 15.47
N TYR A 62 -2.61 -7.37 14.88
CA TYR A 62 -4.06 -7.67 14.85
C TYR A 62 -4.38 -8.99 14.11
N ALA A 63 -3.48 -9.45 13.23
CA ALA A 63 -3.61 -10.73 12.54
C ALA A 63 -2.91 -11.90 13.26
N TRP A 64 -2.27 -11.67 14.40
CA TRP A 64 -1.53 -12.70 15.15
C TRP A 64 -2.36 -13.97 15.35
N HIS A 65 -1.71 -15.14 15.23
CA HIS A 65 -2.33 -16.46 15.26
C HIS A 65 -3.41 -16.74 14.20
N MET A 66 -3.58 -15.86 13.21
CA MET A 66 -4.48 -16.15 12.09
C MET A 66 -3.82 -17.19 11.17
N PRO A 67 -4.47 -18.34 10.89
CA PRO A 67 -3.96 -19.29 9.92
C PRO A 67 -3.74 -18.64 8.53
N ALA A 68 -2.69 -19.02 7.83
CA ALA A 68 -2.36 -18.44 6.53
C ALA A 68 -3.52 -18.57 5.52
N LYS A 69 -4.25 -19.69 5.52
CA LYS A 69 -5.44 -19.90 4.67
C LYS A 69 -6.57 -18.91 4.99
N GLN A 70 -6.79 -18.60 6.27
CA GLN A 70 -7.80 -17.64 6.70
C GLN A 70 -7.39 -16.21 6.32
N LEU A 71 -6.11 -15.86 6.50
CA LEU A 71 -5.58 -14.57 6.08
C LEU A 71 -5.75 -14.38 4.57
N GLU A 72 -5.42 -15.40 3.78
CA GLU A 72 -5.58 -15.42 2.33
C GLU A 72 -7.03 -15.15 1.90
N GLN A 73 -7.99 -15.84 2.54
CA GLN A 73 -9.41 -15.63 2.29
C GLN A 73 -9.82 -14.18 2.64
N HIS A 74 -9.43 -13.68 3.82
CA HIS A 74 -9.72 -12.31 4.22
C HIS A 74 -9.13 -11.27 3.25
N CYS A 75 -7.93 -11.51 2.73
CA CYS A 75 -7.32 -10.62 1.75
C CYS A 75 -8.10 -10.56 0.44
N ARG A 76 -8.55 -11.71 -0.08
CA ARG A 76 -9.39 -11.76 -1.29
C ARG A 76 -10.72 -11.05 -1.10
N GLU A 77 -11.43 -11.36 -0.02
CA GLU A 77 -12.70 -10.72 0.29
C GLU A 77 -12.55 -9.21 0.49
N PHE A 78 -11.50 -8.78 1.20
CA PHE A 78 -11.19 -7.38 1.43
C PHE A 78 -10.95 -6.62 0.11
N VAL A 79 -10.17 -7.20 -0.79
CA VAL A 79 -9.91 -6.58 -2.09
C VAL A 79 -11.21 -6.42 -2.87
N GLN A 80 -12.04 -7.45 -2.93
CA GLN A 80 -13.31 -7.42 -3.66
C GLN A 80 -14.33 -6.43 -3.08
N GLN A 81 -14.43 -6.36 -1.74
CA GLN A 81 -15.50 -5.62 -1.07
C GLN A 81 -15.09 -4.20 -0.66
N GLU A 82 -13.80 -3.92 -0.44
CA GLU A 82 -13.33 -2.63 0.07
C GLU A 82 -12.42 -1.88 -0.90
N ILE A 83 -11.58 -2.57 -1.68
CA ILE A 83 -10.60 -1.91 -2.54
C ILE A 83 -11.18 -1.64 -3.94
N LEU A 84 -11.69 -2.67 -4.62
CA LEU A 84 -12.18 -2.51 -5.99
C LEU A 84 -13.32 -1.48 -6.11
N PRO A 85 -14.30 -1.42 -5.19
CA PRO A 85 -15.34 -0.40 -5.24
C PRO A 85 -14.85 1.03 -4.94
N ALA A 86 -13.67 1.16 -4.33
CA ALA A 86 -13.11 2.46 -3.92
C ALA A 86 -12.10 3.04 -4.91
N LEU A 87 -11.82 2.35 -6.01
CA LEU A 87 -10.86 2.79 -7.02
C LEU A 87 -11.25 4.15 -7.62
N TYR A 88 -10.24 4.96 -7.90
CA TYR A 88 -10.41 6.23 -8.60
C TYR A 88 -10.61 6.00 -10.11
N PRO A 89 -11.79 6.31 -10.68
CA PRO A 89 -12.06 6.07 -12.09
C PRO A 89 -11.01 6.67 -13.02
N PRO A 90 -10.54 7.93 -12.85
CA PRO A 90 -9.54 8.50 -13.75
C PRO A 90 -8.20 7.76 -13.75
N VAL A 91 -7.79 7.20 -12.60
CA VAL A 91 -6.54 6.42 -12.52
C VAL A 91 -6.74 5.03 -13.12
N LEU A 92 -7.92 4.43 -12.93
CA LEU A 92 -8.27 3.17 -13.55
C LEU A 92 -8.32 3.28 -15.08
N GLU A 93 -8.85 4.38 -15.62
CA GLU A 93 -8.84 4.68 -17.07
C GLU A 93 -7.41 4.75 -17.61
N LYS A 94 -6.49 5.43 -16.91
CA LYS A 94 -5.06 5.47 -17.28
C LYS A 94 -4.46 4.05 -17.30
N LEU A 95 -4.72 3.25 -16.26
CA LEU A 95 -4.26 1.85 -16.20
C LEU A 95 -4.79 1.05 -17.40
N ARG A 96 -6.08 1.16 -17.70
CA ARG A 96 -6.70 0.46 -18.84
C ARG A 96 -6.12 0.91 -20.17
N ALA A 97 -5.80 2.19 -20.34
CA ALA A 97 -5.14 2.70 -21.53
C ALA A 97 -3.75 2.09 -21.73
N HIS A 98 -2.94 1.99 -20.66
CA HIS A 98 -1.64 1.32 -20.71
C HIS A 98 -1.79 -0.17 -21.07
N GLN A 99 -2.74 -0.86 -20.46
CA GLN A 99 -3.00 -2.27 -20.75
C GLN A 99 -3.43 -2.48 -22.21
N ALA A 100 -4.32 -1.63 -22.73
CA ALA A 100 -4.76 -1.71 -24.12
C ALA A 100 -3.62 -1.42 -25.13
N ALA A 101 -2.64 -0.59 -24.73
CA ALA A 101 -1.44 -0.31 -25.51
C ALA A 101 -0.39 -1.43 -25.45
N GLY A 102 -0.60 -2.46 -24.62
CA GLY A 102 0.38 -3.53 -24.40
C GLY A 102 1.58 -3.11 -23.53
N ASP A 103 1.44 -2.05 -22.74
CA ASP A 103 2.49 -1.56 -21.87
C ASP A 103 2.71 -2.51 -20.67
N THR A 104 3.94 -2.58 -20.17
CA THR A 104 4.24 -3.22 -18.89
C THR A 104 3.71 -2.36 -17.75
N THR A 105 2.73 -2.85 -16.99
CA THR A 105 2.15 -2.15 -15.85
C THR A 105 2.62 -2.78 -14.55
N VAL A 106 3.13 -1.96 -13.62
CA VAL A 106 3.69 -2.42 -12.35
C VAL A 106 2.99 -1.74 -11.19
N LEU A 107 2.39 -2.53 -10.31
CA LEU A 107 1.90 -2.07 -9.02
C LEU A 107 3.04 -2.16 -8.00
N CYS A 108 3.49 -1.03 -7.45
CA CYS A 108 4.62 -0.97 -6.52
C CYS A 108 4.21 -0.25 -5.23
N SER A 109 3.79 -1.02 -4.22
CA SER A 109 3.21 -0.50 -2.97
C SER A 109 4.05 -0.79 -1.75
N ALA A 110 4.03 0.14 -0.78
CA ALA A 110 4.55 -0.09 0.55
C ALA A 110 3.66 -0.99 1.41
N SER A 111 2.43 -1.27 0.99
CA SER A 111 1.52 -2.14 1.73
C SER A 111 1.95 -3.62 1.69
N PRO A 112 1.59 -4.43 2.70
CA PRO A 112 1.90 -5.85 2.71
C PRO A 112 1.46 -6.57 1.43
N ASP A 113 2.26 -7.51 0.98
CA ASP A 113 1.96 -8.35 -0.18
C ASP A 113 0.72 -9.23 0.03
N TRP A 114 0.29 -9.42 1.26
CA TRP A 114 -0.88 -10.21 1.63
C TRP A 114 -2.12 -9.88 0.79
N TRP A 115 -2.41 -8.58 0.60
CA TRP A 115 -3.52 -8.13 -0.24
C TRP A 115 -3.07 -7.41 -1.51
N THR A 116 -1.85 -6.83 -1.53
CA THR A 116 -1.36 -6.10 -2.72
C THR A 116 -1.32 -7.00 -3.96
N ARG A 117 -0.89 -8.27 -3.81
CA ARG A 117 -0.91 -9.26 -4.90
C ARG A 117 -2.31 -9.52 -5.45
N HIS A 118 -3.34 -9.51 -4.59
CA HIS A 118 -4.73 -9.69 -5.03
C HIS A 118 -5.28 -8.45 -5.74
N VAL A 119 -4.86 -7.25 -5.33
CA VAL A 119 -5.17 -6.01 -6.06
C VAL A 119 -4.54 -6.06 -7.45
N GLY A 120 -3.25 -6.40 -7.52
CA GLY A 120 -2.54 -6.52 -8.79
C GLY A 120 -3.17 -7.53 -9.73
N ALA A 121 -3.50 -8.73 -9.23
CA ALA A 121 -4.16 -9.77 -10.01
C ALA A 121 -5.58 -9.34 -10.47
N ALA A 122 -6.38 -8.75 -9.60
CA ALA A 122 -7.73 -8.30 -9.93
C ALA A 122 -7.75 -7.17 -10.97
N LEU A 123 -6.74 -6.31 -10.98
CA LEU A 123 -6.61 -5.21 -11.92
C LEU A 123 -5.79 -5.57 -13.18
N GLY A 124 -5.20 -6.75 -13.24
CA GLY A 124 -4.44 -7.22 -14.40
C GLY A 124 -3.09 -6.52 -14.57
N PHE A 125 -2.41 -6.16 -13.48
CA PHE A 125 -1.04 -5.65 -13.55
C PHE A 125 -0.07 -6.73 -14.05
N THR A 126 0.91 -6.33 -14.88
CA THR A 126 1.96 -7.24 -15.36
C THR A 126 2.84 -7.73 -14.21
N HIS A 127 3.21 -6.82 -13.30
CA HIS A 127 3.96 -7.12 -12.10
C HIS A 127 3.33 -6.46 -10.88
N THR A 128 3.47 -7.11 -9.73
CA THR A 128 2.96 -6.58 -8.46
C THR A 128 4.01 -6.74 -7.37
N ILE A 129 4.39 -5.64 -6.74
CA ILE A 129 5.38 -5.57 -5.68
C ILE A 129 4.74 -4.95 -4.44
N GLY A 130 4.48 -5.77 -3.42
CA GLY A 130 4.14 -5.33 -2.08
C GLY A 130 5.34 -5.38 -1.13
N THR A 131 5.13 -5.08 0.14
CA THR A 131 6.10 -5.41 1.19
C THR A 131 5.93 -6.88 1.55
N PRO A 132 6.90 -7.75 1.23
CA PRO A 132 6.80 -9.17 1.55
C PRO A 132 6.96 -9.42 3.05
N THR A 133 6.46 -10.55 3.50
CA THR A 133 6.75 -11.12 4.81
C THR A 133 7.37 -12.51 4.64
N GLU A 134 8.18 -12.93 5.63
CA GLU A 134 8.64 -14.31 5.65
C GLU A 134 7.43 -15.27 5.68
N PRO A 135 7.53 -16.44 5.02
CA PRO A 135 6.45 -17.44 5.01
C PRO A 135 6.10 -17.91 6.44
N PHE A 136 4.83 -18.20 6.67
CA PHE A 136 4.32 -18.71 7.94
C PHE A 136 3.09 -19.60 7.72
N GLU A 137 2.85 -20.53 8.63
CA GLU A 137 1.61 -21.32 8.69
C GLU A 137 0.49 -20.54 9.39
N SER A 138 0.87 -19.77 10.41
CA SER A 138 0.00 -18.80 11.08
C SER A 138 0.77 -17.51 11.31
N VAL A 139 0.07 -16.37 11.26
CA VAL A 139 0.69 -15.05 11.38
C VAL A 139 1.41 -14.92 12.72
N PRO A 140 2.73 -14.67 12.75
CA PRO A 140 3.46 -14.42 13.98
C PRO A 140 3.11 -13.05 14.59
N PHE A 141 3.42 -12.82 15.86
CA PHE A 141 3.12 -11.56 16.55
C PHE A 141 3.69 -10.33 15.83
N MET A 142 4.90 -10.43 15.31
CA MET A 142 5.55 -9.39 14.53
C MET A 142 6.17 -10.02 13.28
N PRO A 143 5.39 -10.16 12.18
CA PRO A 143 5.89 -10.78 10.95
C PRO A 143 7.20 -10.15 10.51
N ARG A 144 8.20 -10.98 10.17
CA ARG A 144 9.46 -10.48 9.64
C ARG A 144 9.30 -10.02 8.20
N ILE A 145 9.99 -8.93 7.89
CA ILE A 145 10.09 -8.38 6.54
C ILE A 145 11.51 -8.65 6.06
N PRO A 146 11.71 -9.45 5.00
CA PRO A 146 13.04 -9.72 4.46
C PRO A 146 13.67 -8.45 3.84
N ALA A 147 15.00 -8.45 3.73
CA ALA A 147 15.72 -7.38 3.05
C ALA A 147 15.15 -7.12 1.64
N PRO A 148 15.17 -5.88 1.17
CA PRO A 148 15.70 -4.66 1.78
C PRO A 148 14.77 -4.03 2.82
N GLY A 149 13.72 -4.73 3.29
CA GLY A 149 12.77 -4.23 4.27
C GLY A 149 11.45 -3.75 3.64
N ASN A 150 10.78 -2.79 4.29
CA ASN A 150 9.52 -2.21 3.82
C ASN A 150 9.69 -1.60 2.42
N ASN A 151 8.80 -1.94 1.49
CA ASN A 151 8.83 -1.46 0.10
C ASN A 151 8.41 0.03 0.00
N LYS A 152 9.20 0.91 0.61
CA LYS A 152 8.97 2.36 0.67
C LYS A 152 10.23 3.14 0.31
N GLY A 153 10.07 4.27 -0.37
CA GLY A 153 11.19 5.12 -0.75
C GLY A 153 12.20 4.38 -1.64
N ALA A 154 13.49 4.41 -1.28
CA ALA A 154 14.56 3.78 -2.06
C ALA A 154 14.40 2.25 -2.18
N ASN A 155 13.75 1.58 -1.23
CA ASN A 155 13.53 0.13 -1.32
C ASN A 155 12.63 -0.27 -2.50
N LYS A 156 11.76 0.65 -3.00
CA LYS A 156 11.02 0.42 -4.25
C LYS A 156 11.96 0.24 -5.43
N LEU A 157 13.05 1.02 -5.51
CA LEU A 157 14.04 0.91 -6.59
C LEU A 157 14.75 -0.44 -6.56
N VAL A 158 15.13 -0.92 -5.38
CA VAL A 158 15.79 -2.23 -5.23
C VAL A 158 14.90 -3.33 -5.79
N ARG A 159 13.62 -3.35 -5.41
CA ARG A 159 12.68 -4.37 -5.87
C ARG A 159 12.28 -4.24 -7.35
N LEU A 160 12.25 -3.02 -7.88
CA LEU A 160 12.06 -2.80 -9.32
C LEU A 160 13.27 -3.31 -10.10
N ALA A 161 14.49 -3.08 -9.61
CA ALA A 161 15.72 -3.59 -10.22
C ALA A 161 15.79 -5.13 -10.21
N GLU A 162 15.25 -5.80 -9.19
CA GLU A 162 15.11 -7.28 -9.15
C GLU A 162 14.25 -7.82 -10.31
N LEU A 163 13.32 -7.00 -10.85
CA LEU A 163 12.52 -7.29 -12.05
C LEU A 163 13.19 -6.79 -13.34
N GLY A 164 14.42 -6.27 -13.28
CA GLY A 164 15.09 -5.66 -14.42
C GLY A 164 14.59 -4.27 -14.79
N ILE A 165 13.76 -3.63 -13.95
CA ILE A 165 13.17 -2.31 -14.22
C ILE A 165 14.05 -1.24 -13.57
N THR A 166 14.98 -0.68 -14.35
CA THR A 166 15.88 0.42 -13.94
C THR A 166 15.44 1.77 -14.52
N HIS A 167 14.49 1.78 -15.44
CA HIS A 167 13.88 2.95 -16.06
C HIS A 167 12.40 2.67 -16.33
N ALA A 168 11.56 3.69 -16.26
CA ALA A 168 10.15 3.63 -16.61
C ALA A 168 9.72 4.89 -17.39
N ASP A 169 8.68 4.76 -18.20
CA ASP A 169 8.18 5.87 -19.02
C ASP A 169 7.30 6.82 -18.19
N ILE A 170 6.55 6.28 -17.22
CA ILE A 170 5.62 7.07 -16.43
C ILE A 170 5.41 6.47 -15.02
N GLY A 171 5.32 7.34 -14.00
CA GLY A 171 5.03 6.96 -12.62
C GLY A 171 3.82 7.68 -12.06
N TYR A 172 2.95 6.95 -11.38
CA TYR A 172 1.72 7.43 -10.73
C TYR A 172 1.86 7.34 -9.22
N THR A 173 1.72 8.45 -8.49
CA THR A 173 1.79 8.47 -7.01
C THR A 173 1.08 9.68 -6.40
N ASP A 174 0.70 9.58 -5.12
CA ASP A 174 0.15 10.67 -4.30
C ASP A 174 1.18 11.28 -3.34
N SER A 175 2.37 10.66 -3.19
CA SER A 175 3.25 10.85 -2.04
C SER A 175 4.70 11.20 -2.40
N ALA A 176 5.26 12.18 -1.68
CA ALA A 176 6.69 12.49 -1.74
C ALA A 176 7.61 11.33 -1.31
N ALA A 177 7.07 10.32 -0.61
CA ALA A 177 7.85 9.12 -0.29
C ALA A 177 8.28 8.34 -1.55
N ASP A 178 7.62 8.56 -2.69
CA ASP A 178 7.88 7.91 -3.96
C ASP A 178 8.77 8.74 -4.92
N LEU A 179 9.33 9.85 -4.46
CA LEU A 179 10.33 10.59 -5.25
C LEU A 179 11.45 9.70 -5.78
N PRO A 180 11.99 8.71 -5.01
CA PRO A 180 12.94 7.77 -5.58
C PRO A 180 12.36 6.96 -6.75
N MET A 181 11.11 6.48 -6.66
CA MET A 181 10.45 5.78 -7.76
C MET A 181 10.26 6.71 -8.98
N LEU A 182 9.85 7.96 -8.75
CA LEU A 182 9.70 8.94 -9.83
C LEU A 182 11.04 9.31 -10.49
N SER A 183 12.17 9.22 -9.78
CA SER A 183 13.48 9.57 -10.34
C SER A 183 13.93 8.67 -11.49
N ILE A 184 13.36 7.47 -11.63
CA ILE A 184 13.60 6.57 -12.76
C ILE A 184 12.54 6.67 -13.84
N CYS A 185 11.55 7.58 -13.68
CA CYS A 185 10.46 7.78 -14.64
C CYS A 185 10.73 9.00 -15.53
N SER A 186 10.44 8.88 -16.81
CA SER A 186 10.51 10.02 -17.76
C SER A 186 9.41 11.05 -17.51
N ARG A 187 8.24 10.62 -17.03
CA ARG A 187 7.08 11.46 -16.73
C ARG A 187 6.46 11.05 -15.39
N ALA A 188 5.82 12.02 -14.74
CA ALA A 188 5.11 11.78 -13.49
C ALA A 188 3.64 12.22 -13.58
N VAL A 189 2.76 11.46 -12.96
CA VAL A 189 1.36 11.80 -12.73
C VAL A 189 1.11 11.77 -11.23
N LEU A 190 0.73 12.90 -10.67
CA LEU A 190 0.46 13.06 -9.25
C LEU A 190 -1.05 12.97 -8.99
N VAL A 191 -1.44 12.11 -8.08
CA VAL A 191 -2.86 11.90 -7.73
C VAL A 191 -3.15 12.58 -6.39
N ASN A 192 -4.05 13.57 -6.40
CA ASN A 192 -4.39 14.35 -5.19
C ASN A 192 -3.16 14.80 -4.37
N PRO A 193 -2.07 15.31 -4.97
CA PRO A 193 -0.85 15.62 -4.25
C PRO A 193 -1.08 16.74 -3.23
N LYS A 194 -0.33 16.71 -2.14
CA LYS A 194 -0.21 17.88 -1.26
C LYS A 194 0.56 18.99 -2.01
N PRO A 195 0.23 20.28 -1.82
CA PRO A 195 0.91 21.39 -2.53
C PRO A 195 2.44 21.35 -2.44
N ALA A 196 2.96 21.07 -1.24
CA ALA A 196 4.40 20.96 -1.01
C ALA A 196 5.06 19.79 -1.77
N PHE A 197 4.32 18.75 -2.11
CA PHE A 197 4.83 17.64 -2.95
C PHE A 197 4.71 18.01 -4.44
N ALA A 198 3.60 18.57 -4.86
CA ALA A 198 3.43 19.00 -6.25
C ALA A 198 4.54 19.98 -6.68
N ALA A 199 4.94 20.88 -5.79
CA ALA A 199 6.05 21.82 -6.04
C ALA A 199 7.43 21.15 -6.24
N GLN A 200 7.61 19.91 -5.78
CA GLN A 200 8.87 19.16 -5.93
C GLN A 200 8.94 18.39 -7.27
N VAL A 201 7.83 18.30 -8.01
CA VAL A 201 7.77 17.58 -9.28
C VAL A 201 7.18 18.51 -10.36
N PRO A 202 7.94 19.55 -10.76
CA PRO A 202 7.45 20.50 -11.76
C PRO A 202 7.20 19.82 -13.10
N GLY A 203 6.11 20.19 -13.77
CA GLY A 203 5.72 19.61 -15.06
C GLY A 203 4.97 18.27 -14.97
N ALA A 204 4.73 17.74 -13.77
CA ALA A 204 3.90 16.56 -13.60
C ALA A 204 2.43 16.84 -13.97
N GLU A 205 1.77 15.87 -14.61
CA GLU A 205 0.31 15.86 -14.73
C GLU A 205 -0.32 15.69 -13.34
N VAL A 206 -1.38 16.43 -13.03
CA VAL A 206 -2.09 16.31 -11.76
C VAL A 206 -3.50 15.81 -11.98
N LEU A 207 -3.84 14.68 -11.36
CA LEU A 207 -5.20 14.15 -11.28
C LEU A 207 -5.79 14.45 -9.90
N THR A 208 -7.00 14.99 -9.87
CA THR A 208 -7.73 15.33 -8.65
C THR A 208 -9.05 14.57 -8.53
N PRO A 209 -9.03 13.22 -8.49
CA PRO A 209 -10.27 12.47 -8.29
C PRO A 209 -10.90 12.81 -6.94
N PRO A 210 -12.25 12.80 -6.83
CA PRO A 210 -12.93 13.08 -5.58
C PRO A 210 -12.54 12.06 -4.50
N LYS A 211 -12.21 12.55 -3.32
CA LYS A 211 -11.92 11.69 -2.16
C LYS A 211 -13.26 11.26 -1.54
N ASN A 212 -13.81 10.16 -1.97
CA ASN A 212 -15.07 9.59 -1.46
C ASN A 212 -14.92 8.97 -0.06
N LEU A 213 -14.09 9.55 0.83
CA LEU A 213 -13.96 9.08 2.19
C LEU A 213 -14.52 10.10 3.19
N PRO A 214 -15.34 9.65 4.17
CA PRO A 214 -15.66 10.48 5.32
C PRO A 214 -14.36 10.82 6.09
N THR A 215 -14.10 12.09 6.29
CA THR A 215 -12.86 12.65 6.88
C THR A 215 -12.61 12.25 8.35
N ALA A 216 -13.56 11.57 9.00
CA ALA A 216 -13.47 11.07 10.39
C ALA A 216 -12.83 9.69 10.53
N PHE A 217 -12.21 9.17 9.48
CA PHE A 217 -11.93 7.75 9.29
C PHE A 217 -10.68 7.19 10.00
N ALA A 218 -9.71 8.02 10.37
CA ALA A 218 -8.39 7.49 10.71
C ALA A 218 -8.27 6.89 12.13
N LEU A 219 -8.80 7.51 13.17
CA LEU A 219 -8.60 7.04 14.56
C LEU A 219 -9.87 6.43 15.19
N ARG A 220 -11.05 7.03 14.93
CA ARG A 220 -12.32 6.51 15.45
C ARG A 220 -12.60 5.09 14.97
N CYS A 221 -12.22 4.76 13.72
CA CYS A 221 -12.47 3.44 13.14
C CYS A 221 -11.58 2.32 13.69
N VAL A 222 -10.34 2.62 14.10
CA VAL A 222 -9.44 1.64 14.73
C VAL A 222 -9.87 1.37 16.17
N LEU A 223 -10.38 2.37 16.88
CA LEU A 223 -10.76 2.27 18.29
C LEU A 223 -12.23 1.85 18.49
N GLY A 224 -13.04 1.83 17.43
CA GLY A 224 -14.46 1.46 17.52
C GLY A 224 -15.32 2.46 18.28
N LEU A 225 -14.93 3.77 18.23
CA LEU A 225 -15.65 4.90 18.84
C LEU A 225 -16.51 5.61 17.79
#